data_0cdd938b94d368bc96c8c72daa342f1d
#
_entry.id   0cdd938b94d368bc96c8c72daa342f1d
#
_cell.length_a   1.000
_cell.length_b   1.000
_cell.length_c   1.000
_cell.angle_alpha   90.00
_cell.angle_beta   90.00
_cell.angle_gamma   90.00
#
_symmetry.space_group_name_H-M   'P 1'
#
loop_
_entity.id
_entity.type
_entity.pdbx_description
1 polymer ?
#
loop_
_entity_poly.entity_id
_entity_poly.type
_entity_poly.pdbx_seq_one_letter_code
_entity_poly.pdbx_strand_id
1 'polypeptide(L)'
;MKVTYLGHACVNIDIDGTHFLVDPFISPNPLASHIDINSIKADYILITHAHGDHIADVGAIAKRTGAQLITNPEILAHYEKLGLTGHAMNLGGSHRFVDGKVKIKMIKAEHSSSFPDGSYGGNPAGFLIDYNDDIIYISGDTALHYDMKIIPHQYKVNLAIFPIGNNYTMGVRDALTAARFVEVNNVLGVHYDTFPVIKIDKEAAKRKFKDDHRRLHLLEIGASLDLKDLNISTL
;
A
#
# COMPACT_ATOMS: atom_id res chain seq x y z
N MET A 1 -3.91 14.43 3.98
CA MET A 1 -3.54 13.38 2.99
C MET A 1 -4.81 12.76 2.41
N LYS A 2 -4.84 12.55 1.09
CA LYS A 2 -5.97 11.94 0.40
C LYS A 2 -5.51 10.64 -0.28
N VAL A 3 -6.19 9.53 -0.01
CA VAL A 3 -5.89 8.21 -0.57
C VAL A 3 -6.94 7.85 -1.61
N THR A 4 -6.54 7.58 -2.85
CA THR A 4 -7.40 7.09 -3.93
C THR A 4 -7.11 5.62 -4.20
N TYR A 5 -8.12 4.77 -4.15
CA TYR A 5 -8.00 3.35 -4.46
C TYR A 5 -8.07 3.12 -5.97
N LEU A 6 -7.07 2.45 -6.54
CA LEU A 6 -6.97 2.22 -7.98
C LEU A 6 -7.16 0.74 -8.36
N GLY A 7 -7.54 -0.08 -7.38
CA GLY A 7 -7.79 -1.50 -7.56
C GLY A 7 -6.66 -2.40 -7.06
N HIS A 8 -6.99 -3.63 -6.69
CA HIS A 8 -6.08 -4.63 -6.12
C HIS A 8 -5.33 -4.08 -4.89
N ALA A 9 -4.01 -3.92 -4.95
CA ALA A 9 -3.20 -3.28 -3.92
C ALA A 9 -2.81 -1.83 -4.27
N CYS A 10 -3.21 -1.35 -5.46
CA CYS A 10 -2.80 -0.05 -5.95
C CYS A 10 -3.57 1.09 -5.29
N VAL A 11 -2.84 2.02 -4.68
CA VAL A 11 -3.38 3.28 -4.16
C VAL A 11 -2.51 4.46 -4.60
N ASN A 12 -3.13 5.63 -4.77
CA ASN A 12 -2.42 6.89 -4.97
C ASN A 12 -2.67 7.79 -3.75
N ILE A 13 -1.59 8.23 -3.11
CA ILE A 13 -1.63 9.09 -1.94
C ILE A 13 -1.19 10.49 -2.36
N ASP A 14 -2.14 11.42 -2.35
CA ASP A 14 -1.89 12.84 -2.59
C ASP A 14 -1.57 13.54 -1.25
N ILE A 15 -0.38 14.11 -1.19
CA ILE A 15 0.11 14.91 -0.07
C ILE A 15 0.44 16.31 -0.59
N ASP A 16 -0.49 17.25 -0.41
CA ASP A 16 -0.37 18.64 -0.86
C ASP A 16 0.05 18.78 -2.33
N GLY A 17 -0.55 17.94 -3.20
CA GLY A 17 -0.30 17.93 -4.63
C GLY A 17 0.91 17.08 -5.08
N THR A 18 1.65 16.47 -4.14
CA THR A 18 2.65 15.46 -4.44
C THR A 18 2.03 14.06 -4.40
N HIS A 19 2.20 13.29 -5.45
CA HIS A 19 1.56 11.99 -5.64
C HIS A 19 2.51 10.82 -5.38
N PHE A 20 2.20 10.00 -4.38
CA PHE A 20 2.87 8.75 -4.05
C PHE A 20 1.99 7.59 -4.52
N LEU A 21 2.35 6.99 -5.65
CA LEU A 21 1.66 5.82 -6.19
C LEU A 21 2.27 4.55 -5.59
N VAL A 22 1.42 3.62 -5.14
CA VAL A 22 1.87 2.37 -4.51
C VAL A 22 1.43 1.20 -5.37
N ASP A 23 2.35 0.28 -5.64
CA ASP A 23 2.13 -1.01 -6.29
C ASP A 23 1.20 -0.95 -7.51
N PRO A 24 1.57 -0.25 -8.59
CA PRO A 24 0.68 -0.04 -9.74
C PRO A 24 0.46 -1.34 -10.54
N PHE A 25 -0.75 -1.89 -10.37
CA PHE A 25 -1.32 -2.99 -11.12
C PHE A 25 -2.72 -2.60 -11.58
N ILE A 26 -2.80 -1.81 -12.66
CA ILE A 26 -4.04 -1.21 -13.17
C ILE A 26 -4.40 -1.83 -14.51
N SER A 27 -3.48 -1.78 -15.49
CA SER A 27 -3.71 -2.25 -16.87
C SER A 27 -4.10 -3.73 -16.96
N PRO A 28 -3.47 -4.66 -16.22
CA PRO A 28 -3.86 -6.06 -16.28
C PRO A 28 -5.05 -6.40 -15.35
N ASN A 29 -5.49 -5.45 -14.51
CA ASN A 29 -6.59 -5.69 -13.58
C ASN A 29 -7.94 -5.50 -14.27
N PRO A 30 -8.72 -6.57 -14.50
CA PRO A 30 -9.99 -6.46 -15.21
C PRO A 30 -11.02 -5.58 -14.50
N LEU A 31 -10.92 -5.45 -13.16
CA LEU A 31 -11.80 -4.60 -12.37
C LEU A 31 -11.46 -3.10 -12.49
N ALA A 32 -10.23 -2.77 -12.92
CA ALA A 32 -9.75 -1.41 -13.10
C ALA A 32 -9.73 -0.96 -14.58
N SER A 33 -10.38 -1.69 -15.50
CA SER A 33 -10.36 -1.43 -16.95
C SER A 33 -10.87 -0.03 -17.36
N HIS A 34 -11.60 0.65 -16.48
CA HIS A 34 -12.09 2.01 -16.68
C HIS A 34 -11.07 3.10 -16.26
N ILE A 35 -9.96 2.70 -15.64
CA ILE A 35 -8.90 3.63 -15.23
C ILE A 35 -7.87 3.77 -16.37
N ASP A 36 -7.72 4.98 -16.91
CA ASP A 36 -6.66 5.26 -17.86
C ASP A 36 -5.32 5.49 -17.14
N ILE A 37 -4.36 4.58 -17.32
CA ILE A 37 -3.02 4.70 -16.71
C ILE A 37 -2.28 5.95 -17.16
N ASN A 38 -2.63 6.51 -18.33
CA ASN A 38 -2.01 7.74 -18.81
C ASN A 38 -2.47 8.99 -18.04
N SER A 39 -3.58 8.91 -17.34
CA SER A 39 -4.08 9.97 -16.47
C SER A 39 -3.50 9.92 -15.05
N ILE A 40 -2.88 8.80 -14.66
CA ILE A 40 -2.33 8.61 -13.31
C ILE A 40 -1.15 9.55 -13.09
N LYS A 41 -1.23 10.35 -12.04
CA LYS A 41 -0.14 11.20 -11.57
C LYS A 41 0.73 10.41 -10.60
N ALA A 42 2.04 10.57 -10.72
CA ALA A 42 3.01 10.02 -9.77
C ALA A 42 4.28 10.89 -9.81
N ASP A 43 4.69 11.35 -8.65
CA ASP A 43 6.01 11.96 -8.41
C ASP A 43 6.95 10.91 -7.82
N TYR A 44 6.38 9.99 -7.04
CA TYR A 44 7.06 8.83 -6.47
C TYR A 44 6.23 7.56 -6.69
N ILE A 45 6.91 6.43 -6.90
CA ILE A 45 6.28 5.11 -6.94
C ILE A 45 6.92 4.25 -5.84
N LEU A 46 6.10 3.87 -4.85
CA LEU A 46 6.49 2.94 -3.80
C LEU A 46 6.20 1.52 -4.26
N ILE A 47 7.19 0.63 -4.16
CA ILE A 47 7.06 -0.77 -4.54
C ILE A 47 7.34 -1.61 -3.31
N THR A 48 6.33 -2.34 -2.84
CA THR A 48 6.42 -3.17 -1.64
C THR A 48 7.21 -4.44 -1.88
N HIS A 49 7.01 -5.08 -3.05
CA HIS A 49 7.69 -6.31 -3.47
C HIS A 49 7.53 -6.53 -4.99
N ALA A 50 8.21 -7.54 -5.53
CA ALA A 50 8.40 -7.69 -6.98
C ALA A 50 7.37 -8.59 -7.69
N HIS A 51 6.26 -8.98 -7.05
CA HIS A 51 5.25 -9.78 -7.74
C HIS A 51 4.56 -9.00 -8.87
N GLY A 52 4.20 -9.71 -9.93
CA GLY A 52 3.66 -9.10 -11.16
C GLY A 52 2.40 -8.26 -10.95
N ASP A 53 1.57 -8.63 -9.98
CA ASP A 53 0.34 -7.90 -9.59
C ASP A 53 0.60 -6.69 -8.68
N HIS A 54 1.88 -6.30 -8.50
CA HIS A 54 2.29 -5.06 -7.82
C HIS A 54 3.16 -4.17 -8.69
N ILE A 55 3.78 -4.71 -9.74
CA ILE A 55 4.78 -3.97 -10.54
C ILE A 55 4.41 -3.78 -12.01
N ALA A 56 3.28 -4.29 -12.48
CA ALA A 56 2.95 -4.37 -13.90
C ALA A 56 3.03 -3.02 -14.64
N ASP A 57 2.59 -1.93 -14.02
CA ASP A 57 2.54 -0.61 -14.65
C ASP A 57 3.68 0.33 -14.20
N VAL A 58 4.59 -0.11 -13.31
CA VAL A 58 5.70 0.71 -12.80
C VAL A 58 6.50 1.33 -13.93
N GLY A 59 6.95 0.52 -14.90
CA GLY A 59 7.80 0.99 -15.99
C GLY A 59 7.12 2.02 -16.88
N ALA A 60 5.85 1.78 -17.23
CA ALA A 60 5.07 2.67 -18.09
C ALA A 60 4.79 4.02 -17.43
N ILE A 61 4.33 3.99 -16.18
CA ILE A 61 3.98 5.19 -15.42
C ILE A 61 5.25 5.99 -15.09
N ALA A 62 6.31 5.35 -14.56
CA ALA A 62 7.54 6.06 -14.22
C ALA A 62 8.21 6.73 -15.43
N LYS A 63 8.28 6.07 -16.60
CA LYS A 63 8.81 6.68 -17.81
C LYS A 63 8.02 7.90 -18.28
N ARG A 64 6.70 7.85 -18.15
CA ARG A 64 5.83 8.95 -18.58
C ARG A 64 5.87 10.14 -17.62
N THR A 65 5.89 9.88 -16.31
CA THR A 65 5.80 10.93 -15.29
C THR A 65 7.15 11.46 -14.82
N GLY A 66 8.22 10.69 -15.02
CA GLY A 66 9.52 10.96 -14.40
C GLY A 66 9.56 10.59 -12.90
N ALA A 67 8.59 9.84 -12.41
CA ALA A 67 8.50 9.44 -11.00
C ALA A 67 9.74 8.69 -10.53
N GLN A 68 10.21 9.03 -9.32
CA GLN A 68 11.28 8.30 -8.65
C GLN A 68 10.72 7.08 -7.93
N LEU A 69 11.43 5.95 -8.03
CA LEU A 69 11.06 4.72 -7.34
C LEU A 69 11.54 4.76 -5.88
N ILE A 70 10.71 4.27 -4.95
CA ILE A 70 11.08 4.05 -3.54
C ILE A 70 10.84 2.57 -3.25
N THR A 71 11.92 1.81 -3.06
CA THR A 71 11.83 0.35 -2.92
C THR A 71 13.10 -0.24 -2.32
N ASN A 72 13.19 -1.58 -2.26
CA ASN A 72 14.42 -2.26 -1.86
C ASN A 72 15.51 -2.19 -2.95
N PRO A 73 16.79 -2.45 -2.61
CA PRO A 73 17.89 -2.33 -3.57
C PRO A 73 17.78 -3.27 -4.78
N GLU A 74 17.23 -4.46 -4.62
CA GLU A 74 17.12 -5.46 -5.68
C GLU A 74 16.11 -5.05 -6.74
N ILE A 75 14.97 -4.52 -6.32
CA ILE A 75 13.95 -4.00 -7.23
C ILE A 75 14.47 -2.75 -7.93
N LEU A 76 15.10 -1.83 -7.19
CA LEU A 76 15.66 -0.61 -7.81
C LEU A 76 16.72 -0.97 -8.86
N ALA A 77 17.66 -1.85 -8.57
CA ALA A 77 18.69 -2.29 -9.52
C ALA A 77 18.12 -2.94 -10.80
N HIS A 78 16.96 -3.62 -10.69
CA HIS A 78 16.24 -4.11 -11.86
C HIS A 78 15.75 -2.96 -12.74
N TYR A 79 15.11 -1.96 -12.15
CA TYR A 79 14.55 -0.83 -12.90
C TYR A 79 15.60 0.17 -13.39
N GLU A 80 16.74 0.30 -12.71
CA GLU A 80 17.89 1.10 -13.19
C GLU A 80 18.43 0.59 -14.53
N LYS A 81 18.44 -0.74 -14.74
CA LYS A 81 18.80 -1.33 -16.06
C LYS A 81 17.81 -0.94 -17.16
N LEU A 82 16.60 -0.52 -16.79
CA LEU A 82 15.57 -0.02 -17.72
C LEU A 82 15.55 1.51 -17.83
N GLY A 83 16.55 2.18 -17.22
CA GLY A 83 16.72 3.65 -17.29
C GLY A 83 15.85 4.43 -16.30
N LEU A 84 15.24 3.76 -15.29
CA LEU A 84 14.51 4.44 -14.23
C LEU A 84 15.44 4.77 -13.06
N THR A 85 15.05 5.75 -12.25
CA THR A 85 15.81 6.20 -11.08
C THR A 85 14.98 6.11 -9.81
N GLY A 86 15.62 6.12 -8.66
CA GLY A 86 14.92 6.06 -7.39
C GLY A 86 15.82 6.13 -6.18
N HIS A 87 15.23 5.86 -5.02
CA HIS A 87 15.88 5.78 -3.74
C HIS A 87 15.72 4.39 -3.14
N ALA A 88 16.83 3.68 -2.99
CA ALA A 88 16.83 2.37 -2.36
C ALA A 88 16.72 2.52 -0.83
N MET A 89 15.84 1.73 -0.25
CA MET A 89 15.68 1.59 1.20
C MET A 89 15.79 0.13 1.61
N ASN A 90 15.99 -0.14 2.88
CA ASN A 90 15.88 -1.50 3.42
C ASN A 90 15.09 -1.48 4.73
N LEU A 91 14.67 -2.68 5.17
CA LEU A 91 13.83 -2.86 6.36
C LEU A 91 14.42 -2.14 7.58
N GLY A 92 13.58 -1.36 8.26
CA GLY A 92 13.95 -0.54 9.40
C GLY A 92 14.49 0.86 9.03
N GLY A 93 14.92 1.07 7.78
CA GLY A 93 15.40 2.37 7.30
C GLY A 93 14.28 3.41 7.15
N SER A 94 14.64 4.69 7.26
CA SER A 94 13.74 5.80 6.96
C SER A 94 14.47 6.90 6.21
N HIS A 95 13.76 7.59 5.32
CA HIS A 95 14.27 8.74 4.59
C HIS A 95 13.19 9.84 4.50
N ARG A 96 13.62 11.08 4.28
CA ARG A 96 12.73 12.23 4.10
C ARG A 96 12.73 12.67 2.64
N PHE A 97 11.55 12.79 2.07
CA PHE A 97 11.27 13.22 0.70
C PHE A 97 10.56 14.58 0.70
N VAL A 98 10.35 15.17 -0.48
CA VAL A 98 9.62 16.44 -0.67
C VAL A 98 10.19 17.54 0.24
N ASP A 99 11.47 17.88 0.01
CA ASP A 99 12.22 18.88 0.81
C ASP A 99 12.14 18.63 2.33
N GLY A 100 12.18 17.36 2.72
CA GLY A 100 12.19 16.95 4.11
C GLY A 100 10.82 16.88 4.79
N LYS A 101 9.73 17.17 4.07
CA LYS A 101 8.37 17.23 4.63
C LYS A 101 7.75 15.87 4.87
N VAL A 102 7.95 14.91 3.95
CA VAL A 102 7.36 13.57 4.03
C VAL A 102 8.42 12.58 4.47
N LYS A 103 8.23 11.94 5.62
CA LYS A 103 9.10 10.87 6.10
C LYS A 103 8.50 9.52 5.71
N ILE A 104 9.29 8.68 5.05
CA ILE A 104 8.92 7.30 4.72
C ILE A 104 9.86 6.36 5.47
N LYS A 105 9.28 5.36 6.14
CA LYS A 105 10.01 4.26 6.78
C LYS A 105 9.60 2.96 6.13
N MET A 106 10.61 2.18 5.72
CA MET A 106 10.39 0.81 5.23
C MET A 106 10.32 -0.14 6.41
N ILE A 107 9.29 -0.97 6.46
CA ILE A 107 9.05 -1.93 7.54
C ILE A 107 8.83 -3.33 6.96
N LYS A 108 9.02 -4.34 7.81
CA LYS A 108 8.91 -5.74 7.46
C LYS A 108 7.50 -6.11 7.00
N ALA A 109 7.44 -6.95 5.96
CA ALA A 109 6.29 -7.77 5.60
C ALA A 109 6.71 -9.26 5.59
N GLU A 110 5.80 -10.15 5.92
CA GLU A 110 5.98 -11.61 5.85
C GLU A 110 5.34 -12.16 4.59
N HIS A 111 6.12 -12.18 3.51
CA HIS A 111 5.68 -12.61 2.19
C HIS A 111 6.89 -13.10 1.37
N SER A 112 6.67 -13.47 0.12
CA SER A 112 7.75 -13.70 -0.85
C SER A 112 7.91 -12.48 -1.76
N SER A 113 9.03 -12.40 -2.47
CA SER A 113 9.27 -11.34 -3.44
C SER A 113 10.14 -11.88 -4.58
N SER A 114 9.53 -12.09 -5.73
CA SER A 114 10.21 -12.47 -6.96
C SER A 114 9.59 -11.74 -8.15
N PHE A 115 10.41 -11.44 -9.13
CA PHE A 115 9.92 -10.95 -10.42
C PHE A 115 9.20 -12.08 -11.18
N PRO A 116 8.38 -11.72 -12.21
CA PRO A 116 7.65 -12.73 -13.01
C PRO A 116 8.54 -13.76 -13.70
N ASP A 117 9.81 -13.46 -13.93
CA ASP A 117 10.81 -14.39 -14.48
C ASP A 117 11.43 -15.33 -13.43
N GLY A 118 11.00 -15.21 -12.16
CA GLY A 118 11.49 -15.99 -11.04
C GLY A 118 12.75 -15.43 -10.39
N SER A 119 13.32 -14.33 -10.88
CA SER A 119 14.47 -13.69 -10.24
C SER A 119 14.11 -13.08 -8.90
N TYR A 120 15.10 -13.01 -8.00
CA TYR A 120 14.91 -12.52 -6.63
C TYR A 120 14.59 -11.02 -6.60
N GLY A 121 13.53 -10.65 -5.93
CA GLY A 121 13.02 -9.27 -5.79
C GLY A 121 13.33 -8.59 -4.45
N GLY A 122 14.32 -9.09 -3.69
CA GLY A 122 14.61 -8.58 -2.35
C GLY A 122 13.58 -9.03 -1.31
N ASN A 123 13.70 -8.51 -0.10
CA ASN A 123 12.73 -8.77 0.96
C ASN A 123 11.46 -7.96 0.73
N PRO A 124 10.26 -8.57 0.90
CA PRO A 124 9.02 -7.82 0.86
C PRO A 124 8.95 -6.82 2.02
N ALA A 125 8.29 -5.70 1.77
CA ALA A 125 8.23 -4.59 2.73
C ALA A 125 6.85 -3.94 2.77
N GLY A 126 6.58 -3.26 3.87
CA GLY A 126 5.55 -2.25 3.97
C GLY A 126 6.17 -0.86 4.15
N PHE A 127 5.32 0.16 4.20
CA PHE A 127 5.74 1.55 4.38
C PHE A 127 4.90 2.25 5.45
N LEU A 128 5.57 3.04 6.30
CA LEU A 128 4.93 4.09 7.08
C LEU A 128 5.22 5.42 6.39
N ILE A 129 4.18 6.16 6.06
CA ILE A 129 4.25 7.50 5.47
C ILE A 129 3.78 8.49 6.54
N ASP A 130 4.67 9.38 6.95
CA ASP A 130 4.45 10.37 8.00
C ASP A 130 4.55 11.77 7.40
N TYR A 131 3.46 12.51 7.50
CA TYR A 131 3.35 13.90 7.08
C TYR A 131 2.55 14.70 8.11
N ASN A 132 3.24 15.61 8.84
CA ASN A 132 2.63 16.45 9.88
C ASN A 132 1.87 15.64 10.95
N ASP A 133 2.45 14.54 11.41
CA ASP A 133 1.88 13.61 12.39
C ASP A 133 0.64 12.82 11.89
N ASP A 134 0.20 13.04 10.66
CA ASP A 134 -0.71 12.13 9.98
C ASP A 134 0.07 10.94 9.42
N ILE A 135 -0.26 9.73 9.85
CA ILE A 135 0.50 8.52 9.52
C ILE A 135 -0.38 7.50 8.82
N ILE A 136 0.06 7.10 7.62
CA ILE A 136 -0.49 5.96 6.88
C ILE A 136 0.47 4.78 6.99
N TYR A 137 -0.05 3.62 7.39
CA TYR A 137 0.65 2.35 7.31
C TYR A 137 0.15 1.52 6.13
N ILE A 138 1.03 1.23 5.18
CA ILE A 138 0.81 0.32 4.06
C ILE A 138 1.58 -0.95 4.37
N SER A 139 0.89 -2.07 4.60
CA SER A 139 1.60 -3.30 4.96
C SER A 139 2.30 -3.97 3.77
N GLY A 140 1.89 -3.66 2.54
CA GLY A 140 2.15 -4.52 1.39
C GLY A 140 1.46 -5.86 1.56
N ASP A 141 1.83 -6.82 0.74
CA ASP A 141 1.39 -8.20 0.91
C ASP A 141 2.09 -8.83 2.09
N THR A 142 1.32 -9.36 3.02
CA THR A 142 1.86 -9.93 4.25
C THR A 142 0.90 -10.92 4.90
N ALA A 143 1.46 -11.90 5.58
CA ALA A 143 0.78 -12.61 6.65
C ALA A 143 0.68 -11.73 7.91
N LEU A 144 -0.18 -12.10 8.85
CA LEU A 144 -0.18 -11.53 10.20
C LEU A 144 1.11 -11.92 10.92
N HIS A 145 1.87 -10.95 11.42
CA HIS A 145 3.10 -11.19 12.16
C HIS A 145 3.21 -10.33 13.43
N TYR A 146 3.98 -10.80 14.38
CA TYR A 146 4.03 -10.21 15.71
C TYR A 146 4.72 -8.84 15.75
N ASP A 147 5.62 -8.57 14.81
CA ASP A 147 6.37 -7.31 14.74
C ASP A 147 5.47 -6.10 14.48
N MET A 148 4.23 -6.31 13.99
CA MET A 148 3.23 -5.24 13.87
C MET A 148 2.93 -4.57 15.21
N LYS A 149 3.10 -5.26 16.35
CA LYS A 149 2.93 -4.70 17.70
C LYS A 149 3.98 -3.68 18.10
N ILE A 150 5.09 -3.60 17.37
CA ILE A 150 6.14 -2.62 17.65
C ILE A 150 5.75 -1.23 17.10
N ILE A 151 4.90 -1.18 16.07
CA ILE A 151 4.53 0.05 15.39
C ILE A 151 3.92 1.09 16.35
N PRO A 152 2.92 0.78 17.21
CA PRO A 152 2.30 1.78 18.07
C PRO A 152 3.22 2.35 19.16
N HIS A 153 4.36 1.72 19.46
CA HIS A 153 5.36 2.29 20.37
C HIS A 153 6.04 3.53 19.81
N GLN A 154 6.03 3.74 18.49
CA GLN A 154 6.70 4.85 17.82
C GLN A 154 5.76 5.71 16.96
N TYR A 155 4.64 5.15 16.52
CA TYR A 155 3.77 5.77 15.53
C TYR A 155 2.30 5.61 15.90
N LYS A 156 1.55 6.71 15.92
CA LYS A 156 0.09 6.67 16.02
C LYS A 156 -0.51 6.64 14.61
N VAL A 157 -0.82 5.45 14.12
CA VAL A 157 -1.34 5.26 12.76
C VAL A 157 -2.78 5.76 12.66
N ASN A 158 -3.06 6.64 11.68
CA ASN A 158 -4.39 7.18 11.40
C ASN A 158 -5.18 6.27 10.45
N LEU A 159 -4.49 5.69 9.46
CA LEU A 159 -5.06 4.78 8.48
C LEU A 159 -4.07 3.63 8.20
N ALA A 160 -4.53 2.39 8.31
CA ALA A 160 -3.79 1.24 7.80
C ALA A 160 -4.39 0.76 6.47
N ILE A 161 -3.54 0.38 5.52
CA ILE A 161 -3.90 -0.21 4.24
C ILE A 161 -3.44 -1.66 4.28
N PHE A 162 -4.41 -2.60 4.36
CA PHE A 162 -4.16 -4.02 4.58
C PHE A 162 -4.77 -4.90 3.50
N PRO A 163 -4.06 -5.94 3.04
CA PRO A 163 -4.65 -6.99 2.24
C PRO A 163 -5.66 -7.78 3.08
N ILE A 164 -6.81 -8.12 2.48
CA ILE A 164 -7.90 -8.82 3.17
C ILE A 164 -8.46 -10.01 2.39
N GLY A 165 -7.86 -10.32 1.23
CA GLY A 165 -8.37 -11.33 0.30
C GLY A 165 -8.13 -12.77 0.72
N ASN A 166 -7.30 -13.01 1.76
CA ASN A 166 -6.90 -14.35 2.15
C ASN A 166 -6.08 -15.09 1.06
N ASN A 167 -5.86 -16.39 1.22
CA ASN A 167 -5.14 -17.29 0.34
C ASN A 167 -3.65 -16.93 0.13
N TYR A 168 -3.33 -15.73 -0.37
CA TYR A 168 -1.96 -15.26 -0.60
C TYR A 168 -1.45 -14.33 0.51
N THR A 169 -2.36 -13.69 1.23
CA THR A 169 -2.08 -12.67 2.24
C THR A 169 -2.97 -12.86 3.47
N MET A 170 -3.02 -11.87 4.35
CA MET A 170 -4.02 -11.83 5.41
C MET A 170 -5.44 -11.94 4.83
N GLY A 171 -6.31 -12.66 5.54
CA GLY A 171 -7.75 -12.56 5.36
C GLY A 171 -8.36 -11.52 6.31
N VAL A 172 -9.67 -11.29 6.21
CA VAL A 172 -10.41 -10.31 7.02
C VAL A 172 -10.17 -10.48 8.53
N ARG A 173 -10.04 -11.73 9.02
CA ARG A 173 -9.80 -12.01 10.45
C ARG A 173 -8.41 -11.58 10.89
N ASP A 174 -7.41 -11.89 10.08
CA ASP A 174 -6.01 -11.55 10.38
C ASP A 174 -5.78 -10.05 10.26
N ALA A 175 -6.37 -9.40 9.23
CA ALA A 175 -6.33 -7.95 9.07
C ALA A 175 -6.97 -7.21 10.26
N LEU A 176 -8.07 -7.74 10.83
CA LEU A 176 -8.65 -7.20 12.06
C LEU A 176 -7.69 -7.37 13.25
N THR A 177 -7.00 -8.52 13.36
CA THR A 177 -5.98 -8.73 14.40
C THR A 177 -4.79 -7.81 14.20
N ALA A 178 -4.34 -7.60 12.95
CA ALA A 178 -3.31 -6.64 12.61
C ALA A 178 -3.71 -5.21 13.02
N ALA A 179 -4.97 -4.81 12.78
CA ALA A 179 -5.47 -3.51 13.19
C ALA A 179 -5.44 -3.32 14.72
N ARG A 180 -5.69 -4.39 15.49
CA ARG A 180 -5.51 -4.37 16.95
C ARG A 180 -4.05 -4.24 17.35
N PHE A 181 -3.14 -4.96 16.67
CA PHE A 181 -1.69 -4.91 16.92
C PHE A 181 -1.11 -3.51 16.67
N VAL A 182 -1.60 -2.84 15.62
CA VAL A 182 -1.15 -1.50 15.21
C VAL A 182 -1.93 -0.39 15.95
N GLU A 183 -2.95 -0.75 16.74
CA GLU A 183 -3.84 0.17 17.47
C GLU A 183 -4.53 1.19 16.55
N VAL A 184 -4.89 0.78 15.31
CA VAL A 184 -5.56 1.62 14.33
C VAL A 184 -7.06 1.36 14.27
N ASN A 185 -7.86 2.42 14.17
CA ASN A 185 -9.32 2.31 14.08
C ASN A 185 -9.84 2.29 12.64
N ASN A 186 -9.09 2.85 11.68
CA ASN A 186 -9.48 2.93 10.28
C ASN A 186 -8.58 2.03 9.44
N VAL A 187 -9.18 1.12 8.68
CA VAL A 187 -8.48 0.23 7.76
C VAL A 187 -9.07 0.37 6.37
N LEU A 188 -8.24 0.64 5.37
CA LEU A 188 -8.58 0.48 3.96
C LEU A 188 -8.22 -0.95 3.56
N GLY A 189 -9.25 -1.75 3.21
CA GLY A 189 -9.06 -3.09 2.70
C GLY A 189 -8.65 -3.06 1.24
N VAL A 190 -7.60 -3.82 0.89
CA VAL A 190 -7.07 -3.99 -0.46
C VAL A 190 -6.82 -5.46 -0.77
N HIS A 191 -6.34 -5.77 -1.98
CA HIS A 191 -5.95 -7.12 -2.42
C HIS A 191 -7.07 -8.15 -2.25
N TYR A 192 -8.27 -7.82 -2.73
CA TYR A 192 -9.45 -8.70 -2.71
C TYR A 192 -10.22 -8.60 -4.03
N ASP A 193 -11.04 -9.61 -4.33
CA ASP A 193 -11.95 -9.73 -5.48
C ASP A 193 -11.29 -9.79 -6.87
N THR A 194 -10.04 -9.37 -7.04
CA THR A 194 -9.35 -9.34 -8.34
C THR A 194 -9.22 -10.73 -8.97
N PHE A 195 -8.98 -11.76 -8.14
CA PHE A 195 -8.86 -13.14 -8.56
C PHE A 195 -9.93 -14.02 -7.88
N PRO A 196 -10.38 -15.13 -8.48
CA PRO A 196 -11.43 -15.97 -7.90
C PRO A 196 -11.15 -16.45 -6.48
N VAL A 197 -9.87 -16.74 -6.16
CA VAL A 197 -9.44 -17.30 -4.86
C VAL A 197 -9.33 -16.27 -3.73
N ILE A 198 -9.42 -14.97 -4.06
CA ILE A 198 -9.36 -13.86 -3.08
C ILE A 198 -10.69 -13.09 -2.99
N LYS A 199 -11.79 -13.71 -3.39
CA LYS A 199 -13.14 -13.12 -3.24
C LYS A 199 -13.56 -13.11 -1.77
N ILE A 200 -14.19 -12.01 -1.35
CA ILE A 200 -14.67 -11.84 0.02
C ILE A 200 -16.17 -11.52 0.07
N ASP A 201 -16.80 -11.80 1.20
CA ASP A 201 -18.10 -11.21 1.58
C ASP A 201 -17.85 -9.83 2.22
N LYS A 202 -18.05 -8.77 1.44
CA LYS A 202 -17.80 -7.37 1.84
C LYS A 202 -18.64 -6.96 3.05
N GLU A 203 -19.90 -7.38 3.12
CA GLU A 203 -20.79 -7.01 4.21
C GLU A 203 -20.42 -7.74 5.51
N ALA A 204 -20.08 -9.03 5.42
CA ALA A 204 -19.57 -9.76 6.58
C ALA A 204 -18.23 -9.18 7.07
N ALA A 205 -17.35 -8.77 6.15
CA ALA A 205 -16.08 -8.13 6.49
C ALA A 205 -16.29 -6.81 7.25
N LYS A 206 -17.15 -5.91 6.73
CA LYS A 206 -17.48 -4.64 7.39
C LYS A 206 -18.12 -4.87 8.77
N ARG A 207 -19.07 -5.81 8.89
CA ARG A 207 -19.69 -6.16 10.19
C ARG A 207 -18.64 -6.59 11.21
N LYS A 208 -17.72 -7.47 10.81
CA LYS A 208 -16.67 -7.97 11.72
C LYS A 208 -15.79 -6.86 12.29
N PHE A 209 -15.42 -5.85 11.49
CA PHE A 209 -14.66 -4.69 11.95
C PHE A 209 -15.52 -3.77 12.84
N LYS A 210 -16.79 -3.56 12.48
CA LYS A 210 -17.74 -2.76 13.28
C LYS A 210 -17.96 -3.36 14.66
N ASP A 211 -18.10 -4.68 14.77
CA ASP A 211 -18.28 -5.39 16.06
C ASP A 211 -17.05 -5.24 16.98
N ASP A 212 -15.89 -4.90 16.39
CA ASP A 212 -14.65 -4.59 17.12
C ASP A 212 -14.40 -3.08 17.29
N HIS A 213 -15.42 -2.25 17.10
CA HIS A 213 -15.35 -0.79 17.17
C HIS A 213 -14.32 -0.17 16.19
N ARG A 214 -14.05 -0.83 15.07
CA ARG A 214 -13.17 -0.39 13.98
C ARG A 214 -13.94 -0.20 12.69
N ARG A 215 -13.38 0.58 11.79
CA ARG A 215 -13.97 0.84 10.48
C ARG A 215 -13.14 0.20 9.38
N LEU A 216 -13.78 -0.67 8.58
CA LEU A 216 -13.22 -1.19 7.35
C LEU A 216 -13.79 -0.38 6.17
N HIS A 217 -12.92 0.36 5.49
CA HIS A 217 -13.22 1.08 4.26
C HIS A 217 -12.98 0.13 3.08
N LEU A 218 -14.00 -0.10 2.27
CA LEU A 218 -13.94 -0.83 1.01
C LEU A 218 -14.40 0.16 -0.07
N LEU A 219 -13.43 0.82 -0.68
CA LEU A 219 -13.68 1.84 -1.69
C LEU A 219 -13.95 1.20 -3.05
N GLU A 220 -14.81 1.85 -3.83
CA GLU A 220 -14.89 1.58 -5.27
C GLU A 220 -13.60 2.05 -5.95
N ILE A 221 -13.21 1.40 -7.05
CA ILE A 221 -12.01 1.78 -7.81
C ILE A 221 -12.20 3.19 -8.39
N GLY A 222 -11.23 4.07 -8.13
CA GLY A 222 -11.29 5.50 -8.43
C GLY A 222 -11.83 6.37 -7.31
N ALA A 223 -12.44 5.80 -6.27
CA ALA A 223 -12.91 6.55 -5.10
C ALA A 223 -11.76 6.93 -4.15
N SER A 224 -11.97 8.00 -3.40
CA SER A 224 -10.95 8.54 -2.48
C SER A 224 -11.46 8.65 -1.06
N LEU A 225 -10.51 8.61 -0.11
CA LEU A 225 -10.69 8.82 1.32
C LEU A 225 -9.73 9.91 1.78
N ASP A 226 -10.23 10.97 2.42
CA ASP A 226 -9.38 11.98 3.04
C ASP A 226 -9.16 11.63 4.53
N LEU A 227 -7.91 11.70 5.00
CA LEU A 227 -7.60 11.42 6.41
C LEU A 227 -8.29 12.41 7.36
N LYS A 228 -8.54 13.64 6.91
CA LYS A 228 -9.29 14.66 7.70
C LYS A 228 -10.68 14.17 8.08
N ASP A 229 -11.32 13.40 7.20
CA ASP A 229 -12.69 12.91 7.43
C ASP A 229 -12.72 11.73 8.42
N LEU A 230 -11.58 11.05 8.64
CA LEU A 230 -11.47 9.94 9.58
C LEU A 230 -11.56 10.39 11.05
N ASN A 231 -11.12 11.61 11.34
CA ASN A 231 -11.07 12.17 12.69
C ASN A 231 -12.40 12.77 13.14
N ILE A 232 -13.35 13.00 12.23
CA ILE A 232 -14.64 13.66 12.50
C ILE A 232 -15.70 12.65 12.98
N SER A 233 -15.48 11.35 12.83
CA SER A 233 -16.49 10.31 13.07
C SER A 233 -16.33 9.56 14.39
N THR A 234 -15.83 10.21 15.44
CA THR A 234 -15.83 9.68 16.81
C THR A 234 -16.98 10.30 17.61
N LEU A 235 -18.21 9.95 17.25
CA LEU A 235 -19.37 10.04 18.16
C LEU A 235 -20.43 9.02 17.72
#